data_8d7e79fd31e1d559a053e8f447b3fb97
#
_entry.id   8d7e79fd31e1d559a053e8f447b3fb97
#
_cell.length_a   1.000
_cell.length_b   1.000
_cell.length_c   1.000
_cell.angle_alpha   90.00
_cell.angle_beta   90.00
_cell.angle_gamma   90.00
#
_symmetry.space_group_name_H-M   'P 1'
#
loop_
_entity.id
_entity.type
_entity.pdbx_description
1 polymer ?
#
loop_
_entity_poly.entity_id
_entity_poly.type
_entity_poly.pdbx_seq_one_letter_code
_entity_poly.pdbx_strand_id
1 'polypeptide(L)'
;MKVMLLMDAGGSMWPYTRLCNQLFTAVHKSSHFKDLKVFYFHNCIYDWLYNDPSCSQRDYTDTEYILRTCDSNYRVIIVGDASMGYAELMRPGGIIDWDLDNDRAGIEWLRRLRQHFEYSVWLNPIPARYWDRMEGAFTIGAIRTVFPMEELTVEGLERSIRKLKSRSRAGEESKLVY
;
A
#
# COMPACT_ATOMS: atom_id res chain seq x y z
N MET A 1 5.29 2.37 17.59
CA MET A 1 4.60 1.72 16.46
C MET A 1 5.59 1.57 15.31
N LYS A 2 5.63 0.43 14.64
CA LYS A 2 6.39 0.20 13.39
C LYS A 2 5.48 0.52 12.22
N VAL A 3 5.96 1.27 11.24
CA VAL A 3 5.17 1.67 10.06
C VAL A 3 5.90 1.30 8.78
N MET A 4 5.16 0.75 7.84
CA MET A 4 5.62 0.54 6.47
C MET A 4 4.73 1.35 5.53
N LEU A 5 5.35 2.19 4.71
CA LEU A 5 4.69 3.01 3.72
C LEU A 5 5.02 2.47 2.33
N LEU A 6 4.01 2.08 1.56
CA LEU A 6 4.13 1.61 0.19
C LEU A 6 3.47 2.63 -0.73
N MET A 7 4.23 3.26 -1.62
CA MET A 7 3.75 4.39 -2.43
C MET A 7 3.83 4.08 -3.92
N ASP A 8 2.71 4.21 -4.61
CA ASP A 8 2.68 4.24 -6.06
C ASP A 8 3.37 5.52 -6.57
N ALA A 9 4.45 5.34 -7.33
CA ALA A 9 5.26 6.42 -7.87
C ALA A 9 5.16 6.54 -9.40
N GLY A 10 4.28 5.78 -10.03
CA GLY A 10 4.17 5.72 -11.49
C GLY A 10 3.11 6.62 -12.10
N GLY A 11 3.21 6.82 -13.40
CA GLY A 11 2.31 7.37 -14.39
C GLY A 11 1.10 8.17 -13.90
N SER A 12 0.00 7.51 -13.61
CA SER A 12 -1.26 8.11 -13.17
C SER A 12 -1.17 8.84 -11.82
N MET A 13 -0.15 8.56 -11.01
CA MET A 13 0.08 9.22 -9.73
C MET A 13 0.79 10.57 -9.82
N TRP A 14 1.30 10.94 -11.00
CA TRP A 14 1.99 12.21 -11.21
C TRP A 14 1.21 13.45 -10.69
N PRO A 15 -0.11 13.61 -10.95
CA PRO A 15 -0.87 14.74 -10.43
C PRO A 15 -0.94 14.81 -8.90
N TYR A 16 -0.68 13.70 -8.21
CA TYR A 16 -0.82 13.56 -6.77
C TYR A 16 0.52 13.61 -6.02
N THR A 17 1.62 13.84 -6.72
CA THR A 17 2.98 13.85 -6.14
C THR A 17 3.10 14.80 -4.94
N ARG A 18 2.51 15.99 -5.03
CA ARG A 18 2.49 16.96 -3.93
C ARG A 18 1.79 16.40 -2.69
N LEU A 19 0.64 15.78 -2.87
CA LEU A 19 -0.15 15.21 -1.79
C LEU A 19 0.58 14.03 -1.12
N CYS A 20 1.21 13.18 -1.93
CA CYS A 20 2.06 12.09 -1.43
C CYS A 20 3.25 12.61 -0.61
N ASN A 21 3.90 13.67 -1.08
CA ASN A 21 5.01 14.30 -0.36
C ASN A 21 4.54 14.92 0.98
N GLN A 22 3.35 15.51 1.02
CA GLN A 22 2.77 16.03 2.27
C GLN A 22 2.48 14.89 3.26
N LEU A 23 1.92 13.78 2.78
CA LEU A 23 1.71 12.57 3.58
C LEU A 23 3.04 12.05 4.13
N PHE A 24 4.04 11.88 3.27
CA PHE A 24 5.37 11.42 3.66
C PHE A 24 5.98 12.32 4.75
N THR A 25 5.90 13.63 4.57
CA THR A 25 6.39 14.61 5.54
C THR A 25 5.66 14.50 6.88
N ALA A 26 4.34 14.33 6.87
CA ALA A 26 3.53 14.18 8.07
C ALA A 26 3.88 12.89 8.83
N VAL A 27 4.02 11.78 8.12
CA VAL A 27 4.41 10.49 8.69
C VAL A 27 5.82 10.55 9.27
N HIS A 28 6.77 11.17 8.56
CA HIS A 28 8.16 11.32 9.00
C HIS A 28 8.31 12.23 10.23
N LYS A 29 7.54 13.31 10.31
CA LYS A 29 7.53 14.23 11.46
C LYS A 29 6.85 13.65 12.70
N SER A 30 6.05 12.63 12.55
CA SER A 30 5.40 11.93 13.65
C SER A 30 6.44 11.12 14.42
N SER A 31 7.12 11.75 15.38
CA SER A 31 8.26 11.24 16.13
C SER A 31 8.00 9.98 16.99
N HIS A 32 6.81 9.37 16.85
CA HIS A 32 6.39 8.22 17.65
C HIS A 32 6.57 6.87 16.95
N PHE A 33 7.17 6.84 15.76
CA PHE A 33 7.44 5.58 15.07
C PHE A 33 8.75 4.99 15.56
N LYS A 34 8.69 3.74 16.00
CA LYS A 34 9.88 2.98 16.42
C LYS A 34 10.72 2.55 15.22
N ASP A 35 10.07 2.34 14.09
CA ASP A 35 10.68 1.99 12.81
C ASP A 35 9.79 2.49 11.68
N LEU A 36 10.38 3.00 10.63
CA LEU A 36 9.73 3.46 9.42
C LEU A 36 10.45 2.88 8.22
N LYS A 37 9.73 2.06 7.45
CA LYS A 37 10.18 1.55 6.15
C LYS A 37 9.36 2.18 5.05
N VAL A 38 10.01 2.58 3.96
CA VAL A 38 9.35 3.18 2.80
C VAL A 38 9.78 2.43 1.56
N PHE A 39 8.82 1.97 0.78
CA PHE A 39 9.03 1.36 -0.52
C PHE A 39 8.09 1.96 -1.55
N TYR A 40 8.42 1.75 -2.82
CA TYR A 40 7.69 2.29 -3.95
C TYR A 40 7.30 1.18 -4.91
N PHE A 41 6.23 1.39 -5.65
CA PHE A 41 5.80 0.49 -6.71
C PHE A 41 5.23 1.32 -7.88
N HIS A 42 5.03 0.68 -9.02
CA HIS A 42 4.40 1.28 -10.19
C HIS A 42 3.11 0.53 -10.52
N ASN A 43 1.98 1.19 -10.43
CA ASN A 43 0.62 0.69 -10.61
C ASN A 43 0.22 -0.42 -9.64
N CYS A 44 0.95 -1.53 -9.60
CA CYS A 44 0.67 -2.69 -8.76
C CYS A 44 1.92 -3.18 -8.05
N ILE A 45 1.73 -3.93 -6.97
CA ILE A 45 2.82 -4.60 -6.25
C ILE A 45 2.97 -6.00 -6.83
N TYR A 46 4.21 -6.34 -7.20
CA TYR A 46 4.60 -7.64 -7.74
C TYR A 46 5.70 -8.31 -6.89
N ASP A 47 6.58 -9.05 -7.52
CA ASP A 47 7.66 -9.81 -6.86
C ASP A 47 8.71 -8.92 -6.19
N TRP A 48 8.70 -7.62 -6.46
CA TRP A 48 9.63 -6.62 -5.94
C TRP A 48 8.93 -5.31 -5.57
N LEU A 49 9.57 -4.57 -4.66
CA LEU A 49 9.26 -3.19 -4.30
C LEU A 49 10.53 -2.36 -4.46
N TYR A 50 10.40 -1.16 -5.01
CA TYR A 50 11.55 -0.29 -5.23
C TYR A 50 11.93 0.48 -3.97
N ASN A 51 13.23 0.77 -3.82
CA ASN A 51 13.75 1.48 -2.64
C ASN A 51 13.69 3.00 -2.79
N ASP A 52 13.47 3.52 -4.01
CA ASP A 52 13.28 4.94 -4.26
C ASP A 52 12.17 5.22 -5.28
N PRO A 53 11.65 6.48 -5.35
CA PRO A 53 10.53 6.81 -6.22
C PRO A 53 10.84 6.79 -7.73
N SER A 54 12.08 6.67 -8.14
CA SER A 54 12.43 6.50 -9.56
C SER A 54 12.06 5.13 -10.10
N CYS A 55 11.74 4.19 -9.21
CA CYS A 55 11.41 2.81 -9.57
C CYS A 55 12.48 2.15 -10.45
N SER A 56 13.75 2.32 -10.07
CA SER A 56 14.88 1.73 -10.79
C SER A 56 14.94 0.23 -10.60
N GLN A 57 15.01 -0.51 -11.70
CA GLN A 57 15.19 -1.96 -11.70
C GLN A 57 16.52 -2.43 -11.11
N ARG A 58 17.41 -1.51 -10.77
CA ARG A 58 18.70 -1.78 -10.12
C ARG A 58 18.66 -1.60 -8.61
N ASP A 59 17.58 -1.04 -8.08
CA ASP A 59 17.45 -0.73 -6.66
C ASP A 59 16.05 -1.12 -6.16
N TYR A 60 15.90 -2.38 -5.79
CA TYR A 60 14.65 -2.96 -5.31
C TYR A 60 14.90 -3.97 -4.17
N THR A 61 13.85 -4.29 -3.49
CA THR A 61 13.79 -5.34 -2.48
C THR A 61 12.72 -6.36 -2.86
N ASP A 62 13.02 -7.64 -2.78
CA ASP A 62 12.05 -8.70 -3.06
C ASP A 62 10.87 -8.62 -2.09
N THR A 63 9.65 -8.67 -2.60
CA THR A 63 8.44 -8.68 -1.78
C THR A 63 8.40 -9.88 -0.84
N GLU A 64 8.87 -11.04 -1.31
CA GLU A 64 9.02 -12.25 -0.48
C GLU A 64 9.99 -12.04 0.70
N TYR A 65 11.10 -11.33 0.46
CA TYR A 65 12.05 -10.99 1.52
C TYR A 65 11.41 -10.09 2.58
N ILE A 66 10.61 -9.10 2.17
CA ILE A 66 9.88 -8.22 3.09
C ILE A 66 8.90 -9.03 3.94
N LEU A 67 8.11 -9.91 3.32
CA LEU A 67 7.17 -10.77 4.04
C LEU A 67 7.85 -11.71 5.04
N ARG A 68 9.05 -12.16 4.74
CA ARG A 68 9.82 -13.07 5.61
C ARG A 68 10.53 -12.36 6.76
N THR A 69 11.00 -11.11 6.54
CA THR A 69 11.88 -10.40 7.48
C THR A 69 11.16 -9.34 8.31
N CYS A 70 10.06 -8.80 7.82
CA CYS A 70 9.25 -7.83 8.57
C CYS A 70 8.15 -8.55 9.33
N ASP A 71 8.10 -8.37 10.64
CA ASP A 71 7.09 -8.99 11.48
C ASP A 71 5.69 -8.39 11.25
N SER A 72 4.64 -9.13 11.59
CA SER A 72 3.23 -8.75 11.38
C SER A 72 2.77 -7.53 12.20
N ASN A 73 3.61 -7.02 13.10
CA ASN A 73 3.29 -5.83 13.90
C ASN A 73 3.48 -4.50 13.13
N TYR A 74 4.03 -4.55 11.92
CA TYR A 74 4.04 -3.38 11.05
C TYR A 74 2.62 -2.92 10.73
N ARG A 75 2.40 -1.62 10.81
CA ARG A 75 1.21 -0.94 10.31
C ARG A 75 1.50 -0.50 8.89
N VAL A 76 0.78 -1.04 7.92
CA VAL A 76 1.05 -0.80 6.50
C VAL A 76 0.07 0.22 5.94
N ILE A 77 0.61 1.29 5.38
CA ILE A 77 -0.14 2.31 4.65
C ILE A 77 0.27 2.22 3.19
N ILE A 78 -0.67 1.89 2.33
CA ILE A 78 -0.47 1.83 0.88
C ILE A 78 -1.10 3.08 0.27
N VAL A 79 -0.36 3.76 -0.60
CA VAL A 79 -0.84 4.96 -1.29
C VAL A 79 -0.80 4.73 -2.79
N GLY A 80 -1.95 4.82 -3.44
CA GLY A 80 -2.07 4.65 -4.88
C GLY A 80 -3.52 4.84 -5.36
N ASP A 81 -3.69 5.11 -6.65
CA ASP A 81 -5.02 5.30 -7.23
C ASP A 81 -5.79 3.98 -7.43
N ALA A 82 -5.11 2.84 -7.34
CA ALA A 82 -5.69 1.51 -7.53
C ALA A 82 -6.35 1.31 -8.91
N SER A 83 -6.04 2.19 -9.87
CA SER A 83 -6.60 2.20 -11.21
C SER A 83 -5.57 1.70 -12.22
N MET A 84 -5.79 0.52 -12.73
CA MET A 84 -4.89 -0.15 -13.68
C MET A 84 -5.67 -1.05 -14.63
N GLY A 85 -4.98 -1.59 -15.63
CA GLY A 85 -5.57 -2.59 -16.53
C GLY A 85 -5.93 -3.88 -15.78
N TYR A 86 -6.97 -4.56 -16.24
CA TYR A 86 -7.41 -5.83 -15.65
C TYR A 86 -6.25 -6.84 -15.52
N ALA A 87 -5.50 -7.03 -16.61
CA ALA A 87 -4.40 -7.98 -16.64
C ALA A 87 -3.27 -7.63 -15.67
N GLU A 88 -2.98 -6.34 -15.48
CA GLU A 88 -1.96 -5.88 -14.52
C GLU A 88 -2.25 -6.35 -13.10
N LEU A 89 -3.52 -6.37 -12.70
CA LEU A 89 -3.92 -6.81 -11.37
C LEU A 89 -4.18 -8.31 -11.30
N MET A 90 -4.85 -8.88 -12.31
CA MET A 90 -5.51 -10.17 -12.18
C MET A 90 -4.76 -11.33 -12.84
N ARG A 91 -3.70 -11.09 -13.64
CA ARG A 91 -3.03 -12.15 -14.40
C ARG A 91 -1.54 -12.24 -14.09
N PRO A 92 -0.98 -13.47 -13.97
CA PRO A 92 0.46 -13.67 -14.14
C PRO A 92 0.89 -13.14 -15.52
N GLY A 93 2.09 -12.55 -15.60
CA GLY A 93 2.58 -11.92 -16.83
C GLY A 93 1.78 -10.67 -17.26
N GLY A 94 0.92 -10.14 -16.41
CA GLY A 94 0.05 -8.99 -16.73
C GLY A 94 0.70 -7.63 -16.60
N ILE A 95 1.92 -7.55 -16.08
CA ILE A 95 2.67 -6.31 -16.00
C ILE A 95 2.87 -5.70 -17.40
N ILE A 96 2.63 -4.40 -17.54
CA ILE A 96 2.72 -3.71 -18.83
C ILE A 96 4.13 -3.25 -19.21
N ASP A 97 5.10 -3.44 -18.36
CA ASP A 97 6.48 -3.15 -18.68
C ASP A 97 7.08 -4.30 -19.52
N TRP A 98 7.53 -3.99 -20.73
CA TRP A 98 8.01 -4.97 -21.70
C TRP A 98 9.26 -5.73 -21.27
N ASP A 99 10.07 -5.14 -20.37
CA ASP A 99 11.31 -5.72 -19.88
C ASP A 99 11.13 -6.52 -18.58
N LEU A 100 9.92 -6.54 -18.04
CA LEU A 100 9.59 -7.19 -16.77
C LEU A 100 8.51 -8.25 -16.95
N ASP A 101 8.54 -9.26 -16.10
CA ASP A 101 7.51 -10.29 -16.01
C ASP A 101 7.18 -10.57 -14.54
N ASN A 102 5.96 -10.99 -14.30
CA ASN A 102 5.49 -11.36 -12.97
C ASN A 102 4.91 -12.78 -13.00
N ASP A 103 5.52 -13.69 -12.25
CA ASP A 103 5.07 -15.09 -12.15
C ASP A 103 3.74 -15.20 -11.42
N ARG A 104 3.49 -14.28 -10.50
CA ARG A 104 2.29 -14.24 -9.64
C ARG A 104 1.48 -12.98 -9.94
N ALA A 105 0.16 -13.14 -10.06
CA ALA A 105 -0.74 -12.01 -10.28
C ALA A 105 -0.63 -10.96 -9.16
N GLY A 106 -0.76 -9.67 -9.49
CA GLY A 106 -0.69 -8.58 -8.53
C GLY A 106 -1.67 -8.75 -7.37
N ILE A 107 -2.91 -9.17 -7.66
CA ILE A 107 -3.93 -9.40 -6.62
C ILE A 107 -3.50 -10.46 -5.60
N GLU A 108 -2.75 -11.48 -6.00
CA GLU A 108 -2.24 -12.49 -5.08
C GLU A 108 -1.18 -11.92 -4.14
N TRP A 109 -0.30 -11.04 -4.64
CA TRP A 109 0.65 -10.32 -3.82
C TRP A 109 -0.05 -9.42 -2.80
N LEU A 110 -1.08 -8.70 -3.23
CA LEU A 110 -1.88 -7.85 -2.34
C LEU A 110 -2.57 -8.66 -1.24
N ARG A 111 -3.13 -9.82 -1.57
CA ARG A 111 -3.74 -10.72 -0.58
C ARG A 111 -2.71 -11.26 0.42
N ARG A 112 -1.53 -11.65 -0.05
CA ARG A 112 -0.43 -12.11 0.83
C ARG A 112 0.04 -11.02 1.78
N LEU A 113 0.21 -9.80 1.27
CA LEU A 113 0.55 -8.64 2.10
C LEU A 113 -0.53 -8.37 3.16
N ARG A 114 -1.80 -8.41 2.78
CA ARG A 114 -2.91 -8.23 3.72
C ARG A 114 -2.98 -9.33 4.77
N GLN A 115 -2.72 -10.57 4.38
CA GLN A 115 -2.73 -11.70 5.30
C GLN A 115 -1.58 -11.60 6.32
N HIS A 116 -0.41 -11.17 5.90
CA HIS A 116 0.76 -11.02 6.77
C HIS A 116 0.67 -9.76 7.65
N PHE A 117 0.25 -8.64 7.06
CA PHE A 117 0.09 -7.36 7.74
C PHE A 117 -1.39 -7.06 7.96
N GLU A 118 -1.98 -7.65 8.99
CA GLU A 118 -3.40 -7.48 9.30
C GLU A 118 -3.81 -6.01 9.46
N TYR A 119 -2.89 -5.18 10.00
CA TYR A 119 -3.12 -3.76 10.22
C TYR A 119 -2.64 -2.94 9.02
N SER A 120 -3.42 -2.98 7.95
CA SER A 120 -3.12 -2.29 6.70
C SER A 120 -4.32 -1.51 6.17
N VAL A 121 -4.04 -0.42 5.45
CA VAL A 121 -5.03 0.47 4.84
C VAL A 121 -4.51 0.95 3.50
N TRP A 122 -5.41 1.16 2.56
CA TRP A 122 -5.13 1.78 1.27
C TRP A 122 -5.67 3.21 1.25
N LEU A 123 -4.81 4.18 0.92
CA LEU A 123 -5.16 5.58 0.75
C LEU A 123 -5.17 5.93 -0.74
N ASN A 124 -6.34 6.29 -1.25
CA ASN A 124 -6.55 6.59 -2.65
C ASN A 124 -6.67 8.11 -2.85
N PRO A 125 -5.84 8.74 -3.72
CA PRO A 125 -5.91 10.16 -4.01
C PRO A 125 -7.15 10.57 -4.81
N ILE A 126 -7.81 9.61 -5.48
CA ILE A 126 -9.05 9.86 -6.19
C ILE A 126 -10.21 9.91 -5.18
N PRO A 127 -11.08 10.94 -5.23
CA PRO A 127 -12.25 11.01 -4.37
C PRO A 127 -13.18 9.80 -4.52
N ALA A 128 -13.69 9.28 -3.41
CA ALA A 128 -14.48 8.05 -3.36
C ALA A 128 -15.73 8.06 -4.28
N ARG A 129 -16.32 9.24 -4.51
CA ARG A 129 -17.47 9.40 -5.41
C ARG A 129 -17.21 8.96 -6.85
N TYR A 130 -15.93 8.84 -7.27
CA TYR A 130 -15.54 8.41 -8.61
C TYR A 130 -15.18 6.94 -8.71
N TRP A 131 -14.91 6.25 -7.60
CA TRP A 131 -14.34 4.90 -7.62
C TRP A 131 -15.16 3.88 -8.40
N ASP A 132 -16.49 3.98 -8.36
CA ASP A 132 -17.38 3.05 -9.03
C ASP A 132 -17.78 3.49 -10.46
N ARG A 133 -17.26 4.62 -10.95
CA ARG A 133 -17.70 5.26 -12.20
C ARG A 133 -16.59 5.55 -13.19
N MET A 134 -15.34 5.35 -12.81
CA MET A 134 -14.18 5.61 -13.65
C MET A 134 -13.70 4.35 -14.37
N GLU A 135 -12.80 4.52 -15.33
CA GLU A 135 -12.24 3.41 -16.11
C GLU A 135 -11.60 2.33 -15.23
N GLY A 136 -10.92 2.71 -14.14
CA GLY A 136 -10.32 1.80 -13.18
C GLY A 136 -11.28 1.21 -12.13
N ALA A 137 -12.60 1.38 -12.26
CA ALA A 137 -13.58 0.94 -11.26
C ALA A 137 -13.46 -0.54 -10.87
N PHE A 138 -13.16 -1.41 -11.83
CA PHE A 138 -12.97 -2.84 -11.56
C PHE A 138 -11.79 -3.08 -10.62
N THR A 139 -10.61 -2.53 -10.91
CA THR A 139 -9.41 -2.76 -10.11
C THR A 139 -9.49 -2.09 -8.75
N ILE A 140 -10.07 -0.88 -8.69
CA ILE A 140 -10.38 -0.20 -7.43
C ILE A 140 -11.30 -1.09 -6.57
N GLY A 141 -12.38 -1.62 -7.14
CA GLY A 141 -13.31 -2.51 -6.46
C GLY A 141 -12.64 -3.79 -5.96
N ALA A 142 -11.81 -4.43 -6.79
CA ALA A 142 -11.07 -5.62 -6.42
C ALA A 142 -10.10 -5.36 -5.25
N ILE A 143 -9.36 -4.25 -5.28
CA ILE A 143 -8.43 -3.89 -4.20
C ILE A 143 -9.18 -3.55 -2.91
N ARG A 144 -10.36 -2.93 -3.00
CA ARG A 144 -11.23 -2.68 -1.84
C ARG A 144 -11.74 -3.95 -1.15
N THR A 145 -11.78 -5.08 -1.85
CA THR A 145 -12.08 -6.37 -1.22
C THR A 145 -10.93 -6.90 -0.38
N VAL A 146 -9.71 -6.43 -0.63
CA VAL A 146 -8.48 -6.86 0.08
C VAL A 146 -8.15 -5.92 1.22
N PHE A 147 -8.18 -4.60 0.99
CA PHE A 147 -7.83 -3.57 1.97
C PHE A 147 -8.99 -2.65 2.27
N PRO A 148 -9.15 -2.21 3.53
CA PRO A 148 -9.92 -1.00 3.80
C PRO A 148 -9.33 0.15 2.99
N MET A 149 -10.16 0.89 2.25
CA MET A 149 -9.74 2.01 1.42
C MET A 149 -10.35 3.30 1.95
N GLU A 150 -9.53 4.34 2.08
CA GLU A 150 -9.91 5.69 2.48
C GLU A 150 -9.39 6.68 1.43
N GLU A 151 -9.97 7.86 1.37
CA GLU A 151 -9.42 8.94 0.56
C GLU A 151 -8.08 9.44 1.13
N LEU A 152 -7.14 9.78 0.25
CA LEU A 152 -5.88 10.43 0.64
C LEU A 152 -6.16 11.92 0.92
N THR A 153 -6.68 12.19 2.10
CA THR A 153 -6.91 13.52 2.67
C THR A 153 -6.33 13.54 4.08
N VAL A 154 -6.22 14.71 4.68
CA VAL A 154 -5.80 14.82 6.09
C VAL A 154 -6.73 14.01 6.99
N GLU A 155 -8.03 14.15 6.80
CA GLU A 155 -9.06 13.43 7.55
C GLU A 155 -9.01 11.92 7.30
N GLY A 156 -8.79 11.50 6.05
CA GLY A 156 -8.65 10.09 5.68
C GLY A 156 -7.42 9.46 6.33
N LEU A 157 -6.31 10.16 6.32
CA LEU A 157 -5.08 9.75 7.00
C LEU A 157 -5.28 9.64 8.52
N GLU A 158 -5.88 10.63 9.14
CA GLU A 158 -6.18 10.61 10.56
C GLU A 158 -7.10 9.45 10.97
N ARG A 159 -8.16 9.18 10.18
CA ARG A 159 -9.04 8.01 10.39
C ARG A 159 -8.26 6.72 10.29
N SER A 160 -7.39 6.60 9.28
CA SER A 160 -6.56 5.41 9.07
C SER A 160 -5.61 5.16 10.24
N ILE A 161 -4.89 6.19 10.68
CA ILE A 161 -3.98 6.09 11.83
C ILE A 161 -4.74 5.71 13.11
N ARG A 162 -5.92 6.28 13.35
CA ARG A 162 -6.76 5.88 14.51
C ARG A 162 -7.15 4.42 14.44
N LYS A 163 -7.61 3.92 13.28
CA LYS A 163 -7.97 2.52 13.09
C LYS A 163 -6.78 1.58 13.34
N LEU A 164 -5.60 1.96 12.86
CA LEU A 164 -4.37 1.18 13.05
C LEU A 164 -3.92 1.16 14.53
N LYS A 165 -4.16 2.23 15.28
CA LYS A 165 -3.84 2.32 16.71
C LYS A 165 -4.87 1.60 17.61
N SER A 166 -6.16 1.69 17.34
CA SER A 166 -7.22 1.14 18.18
C SER A 166 -7.18 -0.38 18.28
N ARG A 167 -6.83 -1.05 17.20
CA ARG A 167 -6.66 -2.50 17.19
C ARG A 167 -5.43 -2.98 17.98
N SER A 168 -4.42 -2.13 18.14
CA SER A 168 -3.26 -2.40 19.01
C SER A 168 -3.67 -2.53 20.49
N ARG A 169 -4.59 -1.69 20.95
CA ARG A 169 -5.09 -1.73 22.34
C ARG A 169 -5.91 -2.99 22.65
N ALA A 170 -6.74 -3.44 21.71
CA ALA A 170 -7.52 -4.67 21.90
C ALA A 170 -6.65 -5.93 22.02
N GLY A 171 -5.47 -5.94 21.38
CA GLY A 171 -4.50 -7.04 21.51
C GLY A 171 -3.69 -7.02 22.80
N GLU A 172 -3.52 -5.86 23.43
CA GLU A 172 -2.81 -5.70 24.71
C GLU A 172 -3.72 -6.03 25.90
N GLU A 173 -5.00 -5.66 25.84
CA GLU A 173 -5.98 -6.01 26.88
C GLU A 173 -6.27 -7.51 26.94
N SER A 174 -6.21 -8.22 25.81
CA SER A 174 -6.35 -9.69 25.77
C SER A 174 -5.16 -10.46 26.34
N LYS A 175 -3.99 -9.84 26.48
CA LYS A 175 -2.80 -10.44 27.07
C LYS A 175 -2.64 -10.22 28.58
N LEU A 176 -3.51 -9.37 29.16
CA LEU A 176 -3.49 -9.08 30.59
C LEU A 176 -4.51 -9.90 31.41
N VAL A 177 -5.18 -10.86 30.79
CA VAL A 177 -6.22 -11.70 31.42
C VAL A 177 -5.78 -13.18 31.45
N TYR A 178 -4.50 -13.47 31.70
CA TYR A 178 -4.05 -14.81 32.11
C TYR A 178 -2.93 -14.70 33.14
#